data_cf1f1b0a6bf57b1629f9460207557f39
#
_entry.id   cf1f1b0a6bf57b1629f9460207557f39
#
_cell.length_a   1.000
_cell.length_b   1.000
_cell.length_c   1.000
_cell.angle_alpha   90.00
_cell.angle_beta   90.00
_cell.angle_gamma   90.00
#
_symmetry.space_group_name_H-M   'P 1'
#
loop_
_entity.id
_entity.type
_entity.pdbx_description
1 polymer ?
#
loop_
_entity_poly.entity_id
_entity_poly.type
_entity_poly.pdbx_seq_one_letter_code
_entity_poly.pdbx_strand_id
1 'polypeptide(L)'
;MAEVGQRASAILQPLEIYGPSGTRAYVRTGLLYTHTLLSGSYVVHELQFPNDPPDLLAASLPRHTAELPGRDIQQTGDGNWPEIFKDAAFSVSAAPILHSVPCVGYVVTEADIPGKIDPTQYIPHLKRTGTPMSAMRQLQQGESVVLSDGTVLQGPPKRAGRKLAILGDTYDPSPIAGLAMDADVLIHEATNAHLPGIDLETKPSDTYSIVEERSKSRGHSTPQMAALFATRVNARKLVLNHFSPRYAGEYDPITQHGDQRPAAKETMEAIRALAESHFNGPVVCARDFMTFDVQHDHGVQ
;
A
#
# COMPACT_ATOMS: atom_id res chain seq x y z
N MET A 1 -35.16 -2.76 39.87
CA MET A 1 -35.10 -3.19 38.48
C MET A 1 -34.31 -2.12 37.73
N ALA A 2 -33.05 -2.39 37.42
CA ALA A 2 -32.19 -1.45 36.70
C ALA A 2 -32.39 -1.65 35.23
N GLU A 3 -32.75 -0.59 34.49
CA GLU A 3 -32.79 -0.54 33.04
C GLU A 3 -31.39 -0.78 32.48
N VAL A 4 -31.20 -1.93 31.85
CA VAL A 4 -30.03 -2.19 31.01
C VAL A 4 -30.25 -1.40 29.72
N GLY A 5 -29.65 -0.23 29.68
CA GLY A 5 -29.63 0.59 28.44
C GLY A 5 -29.08 -0.20 27.29
N GLN A 6 -29.91 -0.42 26.28
CA GLN A 6 -29.49 -0.91 24.98
C GLN A 6 -28.46 0.07 24.39
N ARG A 7 -27.17 -0.28 24.49
CA ARG A 7 -26.16 0.33 23.61
C ARG A 7 -26.55 -0.05 22.20
N ALA A 8 -26.96 0.94 21.39
CA ALA A 8 -27.10 0.77 19.97
C ALA A 8 -25.78 0.15 19.47
N SER A 9 -25.83 -1.09 19.00
CA SER A 9 -24.70 -1.73 18.33
C SER A 9 -24.43 -0.89 17.09
N ALA A 10 -23.31 -0.18 17.09
CA ALA A 10 -22.78 0.37 15.84
C ALA A 10 -22.73 -0.82 14.86
N ILE A 11 -23.41 -0.71 13.72
CA ILE A 11 -23.31 -1.69 12.64
C ILE A 11 -21.85 -1.68 12.22
N LEU A 12 -21.08 -2.64 12.71
CA LEU A 12 -19.69 -2.82 12.30
C LEU A 12 -19.72 -3.12 10.80
N GLN A 13 -19.06 -2.27 10.03
CA GLN A 13 -18.83 -2.55 8.62
C GLN A 13 -18.10 -3.90 8.50
N PRO A 14 -18.44 -4.75 7.52
CA PRO A 14 -17.75 -6.00 7.34
C PRO A 14 -16.26 -5.77 7.05
N LEU A 15 -15.41 -6.67 7.54
CA LEU A 15 -14.00 -6.68 7.14
C LEU A 15 -13.91 -7.17 5.69
N GLU A 16 -13.44 -6.32 4.79
CA GLU A 16 -13.22 -6.68 3.39
C GLU A 16 -11.80 -7.21 3.19
N ILE A 17 -11.69 -8.39 2.59
CA ILE A 17 -10.43 -9.09 2.29
C ILE A 17 -10.32 -9.24 0.78
N TYR A 18 -9.19 -8.80 0.23
CA TYR A 18 -8.89 -8.92 -1.20
C TYR A 18 -7.62 -9.74 -1.38
N GLY A 19 -7.66 -10.75 -2.23
CA GLY A 19 -6.51 -11.62 -2.49
C GLY A 19 -6.69 -12.45 -3.75
N PRO A 20 -5.66 -13.18 -4.19
CA PRO A 20 -5.76 -14.07 -5.34
C PRO A 20 -6.76 -15.19 -5.12
N SER A 21 -7.09 -15.91 -6.20
CA SER A 21 -7.94 -17.12 -6.15
C SER A 21 -7.47 -18.08 -5.08
N GLY A 22 -8.41 -18.67 -4.30
CA GLY A 22 -8.15 -19.53 -3.14
C GLY A 22 -8.11 -18.83 -1.80
N THR A 23 -8.05 -17.49 -1.75
CA THR A 23 -8.08 -16.71 -0.49
C THR A 23 -9.35 -17.00 0.30
N ARG A 24 -10.50 -17.10 -0.36
CA ARG A 24 -11.80 -17.40 0.28
C ARG A 24 -11.79 -18.78 0.92
N ALA A 25 -11.30 -19.79 0.21
CA ALA A 25 -11.17 -21.14 0.74
C ALA A 25 -10.22 -21.17 1.95
N TYR A 26 -9.09 -20.49 1.88
CA TYR A 26 -8.11 -20.39 2.96
C TYR A 26 -8.71 -19.79 4.24
N VAL A 27 -9.33 -18.61 4.14
CA VAL A 27 -9.94 -17.92 5.28
C VAL A 27 -11.07 -18.77 5.87
N ARG A 28 -11.96 -19.29 5.03
CA ARG A 28 -13.08 -20.14 5.44
C ARG A 28 -12.60 -21.40 6.15
N THR A 29 -11.62 -22.11 5.59
CA THR A 29 -11.04 -23.30 6.19
C THR A 29 -10.45 -23.00 7.57
N GLY A 30 -9.65 -21.93 7.68
CA GLY A 30 -9.07 -21.52 8.96
C GLY A 30 -10.13 -21.31 10.04
N LEU A 31 -11.17 -20.54 9.75
CA LEU A 31 -12.23 -20.23 10.70
C LEU A 31 -13.10 -21.45 11.07
N LEU A 32 -13.40 -22.32 10.10
CA LEU A 32 -14.20 -23.52 10.35
C LEU A 32 -13.45 -24.54 11.20
N TYR A 33 -12.20 -24.84 10.86
CA TYR A 33 -11.42 -25.86 11.58
C TYR A 33 -11.00 -25.43 12.99
N THR A 34 -10.85 -24.12 13.21
CA THR A 34 -10.56 -23.60 14.57
C THR A 34 -11.82 -23.34 15.38
N HIS A 35 -13.02 -23.57 14.82
CA HIS A 35 -14.31 -23.23 15.43
C HIS A 35 -14.38 -21.78 15.92
N THR A 36 -13.76 -20.86 15.17
CA THR A 36 -13.67 -19.46 15.56
C THR A 36 -15.03 -18.78 15.44
N LEU A 37 -15.44 -18.08 16.50
CA LEU A 37 -16.60 -17.22 16.49
C LEU A 37 -16.15 -15.78 16.31
N LEU A 38 -16.67 -15.11 15.30
CA LEU A 38 -16.37 -13.70 15.02
C LEU A 38 -17.51 -12.81 15.55
N SER A 39 -17.16 -11.67 16.14
CA SER A 39 -18.12 -10.65 16.60
C SER A 39 -18.64 -9.77 15.47
N GLY A 40 -18.00 -9.79 14.30
CA GLY A 40 -18.36 -9.03 13.09
C GLY A 40 -18.38 -9.92 11.85
N SER A 41 -18.91 -9.39 10.76
CA SER A 41 -18.94 -10.06 9.46
C SER A 41 -17.66 -9.79 8.68
N TYR A 42 -17.34 -10.68 7.75
CA TYR A 42 -16.28 -10.48 6.77
C TYR A 42 -16.75 -10.85 5.36
N VAL A 43 -16.05 -10.36 4.37
CA VAL A 43 -16.27 -10.68 2.96
C VAL A 43 -14.92 -10.88 2.26
N VAL A 44 -14.80 -11.91 1.41
CA VAL A 44 -13.58 -12.18 0.64
C VAL A 44 -13.87 -11.95 -0.84
N HIS A 45 -13.13 -11.02 -1.42
CA HIS A 45 -13.10 -10.74 -2.85
C HIS A 45 -11.86 -11.41 -3.45
N GLU A 46 -12.03 -12.19 -4.51
CA GLU A 46 -10.93 -12.88 -5.16
C GLU A 46 -10.55 -12.21 -6.47
N LEU A 47 -9.26 -11.93 -6.62
CA LEU A 47 -8.64 -11.37 -7.81
C LEU A 47 -8.29 -12.53 -8.74
N GLN A 48 -9.05 -12.69 -9.82
CA GLN A 48 -8.93 -13.82 -10.74
C GLN A 48 -7.89 -13.52 -11.83
N PHE A 49 -6.88 -14.36 -11.93
CA PHE A 49 -5.98 -14.37 -13.08
C PHE A 49 -6.66 -15.02 -14.28
N PRO A 50 -6.27 -14.71 -15.53
CA PRO A 50 -6.97 -15.19 -16.73
C PRO A 50 -7.12 -16.70 -16.85
N ASN A 51 -6.22 -17.47 -16.25
CA ASN A 51 -6.19 -18.92 -16.32
C ASN A 51 -6.46 -19.60 -14.99
N ASP A 52 -6.99 -18.87 -14.02
CA ASP A 52 -7.33 -19.47 -12.73
C ASP A 52 -8.43 -20.51 -12.90
N PRO A 53 -8.26 -21.71 -12.33
CA PRO A 53 -9.34 -22.70 -12.31
C PRO A 53 -10.47 -22.21 -11.39
N PRO A 54 -11.70 -22.70 -11.61
CA PRO A 54 -12.79 -22.44 -10.67
C PRO A 54 -12.41 -22.87 -9.25
N ASP A 55 -12.73 -22.06 -8.25
CA ASP A 55 -12.50 -22.41 -6.84
C ASP A 55 -13.49 -23.49 -6.36
N LEU A 56 -13.23 -24.73 -6.75
CA LEU A 56 -14.03 -25.88 -6.37
C LEU A 56 -13.95 -26.16 -4.87
N LEU A 57 -12.84 -25.78 -4.21
CA LEU A 57 -12.66 -25.99 -2.78
C LEU A 57 -13.57 -25.03 -1.99
N ALA A 58 -13.58 -23.76 -2.30
CA ALA A 58 -14.50 -22.81 -1.66
C ALA A 58 -15.98 -23.19 -1.92
N ALA A 59 -16.30 -23.71 -3.12
CA ALA A 59 -17.65 -24.16 -3.44
C ALA A 59 -18.08 -25.40 -2.63
N SER A 60 -17.15 -26.27 -2.26
CA SER A 60 -17.43 -27.51 -1.49
C SER A 60 -17.48 -27.32 0.02
N LEU A 61 -16.85 -26.25 0.55
CA LEU A 61 -16.83 -25.96 1.98
C LEU A 61 -18.12 -25.27 2.43
N PRO A 62 -18.69 -25.62 3.60
CA PRO A 62 -19.79 -24.86 4.17
C PRO A 62 -19.36 -23.42 4.43
N ARG A 63 -20.24 -22.45 4.15
CA ARG A 63 -19.96 -21.04 4.42
C ARG A 63 -19.89 -20.81 5.94
N HIS A 64 -18.91 -20.04 6.38
CA HIS A 64 -18.84 -19.61 7.78
C HIS A 64 -20.01 -18.65 8.10
N THR A 65 -20.56 -18.69 9.33
CA THR A 65 -21.77 -17.92 9.71
C THR A 65 -21.57 -16.40 9.60
N ALA A 66 -20.35 -15.90 9.77
CA ALA A 66 -19.98 -14.49 9.64
C ALA A 66 -19.58 -14.08 8.23
N GLU A 67 -19.55 -15.00 7.26
CA GLU A 67 -19.11 -14.73 5.89
C GLU A 67 -20.24 -14.15 5.04
N LEU A 68 -20.01 -12.96 4.49
CA LEU A 68 -20.89 -12.35 3.49
C LEU A 68 -20.45 -12.71 2.06
N PRO A 69 -21.36 -12.65 1.06
CA PRO A 69 -21.02 -12.90 -0.33
C PRO A 69 -19.96 -11.93 -0.84
N GLY A 70 -18.86 -12.46 -1.39
CA GLY A 70 -17.80 -11.68 -2.03
C GLY A 70 -17.92 -11.68 -3.56
N ARG A 71 -17.02 -10.95 -4.22
CA ARG A 71 -16.92 -10.84 -5.68
C ARG A 71 -15.72 -11.65 -6.17
N ASP A 72 -15.83 -12.17 -7.39
CA ASP A 72 -14.72 -12.64 -8.18
C ASP A 72 -14.41 -11.57 -9.21
N ILE A 73 -13.26 -10.90 -9.06
CA ILE A 73 -12.89 -9.71 -9.82
C ILE A 73 -11.91 -10.12 -10.92
N GLN A 74 -12.34 -9.99 -12.17
CA GLN A 74 -11.52 -10.33 -13.33
C GLN A 74 -10.51 -9.23 -13.64
N GLN A 75 -9.34 -9.61 -14.16
CA GLN A 75 -8.39 -8.65 -14.72
C GLN A 75 -8.99 -7.89 -15.91
N THR A 76 -8.61 -6.64 -16.04
CA THR A 76 -8.84 -5.85 -17.25
C THR A 76 -7.86 -6.23 -18.36
N GLY A 77 -8.09 -5.74 -19.58
CA GLY A 77 -7.26 -6.08 -20.74
C GLY A 77 -5.79 -5.67 -20.64
N ASP A 78 -5.45 -4.75 -19.73
CA ASP A 78 -4.09 -4.33 -19.36
C ASP A 78 -3.44 -5.18 -18.27
N GLY A 79 -4.12 -6.24 -17.80
CA GLY A 79 -3.61 -7.17 -16.80
C GLY A 79 -3.67 -6.70 -15.36
N ASN A 80 -4.43 -5.63 -15.07
CA ASN A 80 -4.58 -5.07 -13.73
C ASN A 80 -6.00 -5.30 -13.17
N TRP A 81 -6.18 -5.01 -11.87
CA TRP A 81 -7.48 -4.91 -11.20
C TRP A 81 -7.66 -3.47 -10.70
N PRO A 82 -8.21 -2.56 -11.54
CA PRO A 82 -8.40 -1.17 -11.14
C PRO A 82 -9.55 -1.04 -10.14
N GLU A 83 -9.39 -0.14 -9.18
CA GLU A 83 -10.42 0.26 -8.21
C GLU A 83 -11.19 -0.92 -7.60
N ILE A 84 -10.46 -1.95 -7.14
CA ILE A 84 -11.07 -3.10 -6.45
C ILE A 84 -11.86 -2.66 -5.21
N PHE A 85 -11.40 -1.59 -4.56
CA PHE A 85 -12.09 -0.83 -3.52
C PHE A 85 -12.07 0.66 -3.86
N LYS A 86 -13.15 1.39 -3.52
CA LYS A 86 -13.22 2.84 -3.65
C LYS A 86 -14.27 3.41 -2.71
N ASP A 87 -13.91 4.48 -2.02
CA ASP A 87 -14.82 5.33 -1.28
C ASP A 87 -14.55 6.83 -1.56
N ALA A 88 -15.04 7.73 -0.71
CA ALA A 88 -14.82 9.16 -0.87
C ALA A 88 -13.39 9.62 -0.50
N ALA A 89 -12.63 8.81 0.23
CA ALA A 89 -11.32 9.17 0.75
C ALA A 89 -10.18 8.56 -0.08
N PHE A 90 -10.32 7.31 -0.54
CA PHE A 90 -9.27 6.63 -1.29
C PHE A 90 -9.81 5.52 -2.21
N SER A 91 -8.99 5.10 -3.14
CA SER A 91 -9.20 3.92 -3.97
C SER A 91 -8.03 2.95 -3.84
N VAL A 92 -8.30 1.66 -4.06
CA VAL A 92 -7.28 0.62 -4.09
C VAL A 92 -7.34 -0.07 -5.44
N SER A 93 -6.20 -0.16 -6.11
CA SER A 93 -6.00 -0.98 -7.30
C SER A 93 -4.98 -2.07 -7.03
N ALA A 94 -5.01 -3.14 -7.79
CA ALA A 94 -4.05 -4.24 -7.67
C ALA A 94 -3.48 -4.64 -9.04
N ALA A 95 -2.30 -5.23 -9.02
CA ALA A 95 -1.69 -5.85 -10.20
C ALA A 95 -0.89 -7.08 -9.79
N PRO A 96 -0.63 -8.01 -10.74
CA PRO A 96 0.29 -9.11 -10.51
C PRO A 96 1.69 -8.60 -10.15
N ILE A 97 2.38 -9.38 -9.33
CA ILE A 97 3.84 -9.31 -9.15
C ILE A 97 4.37 -10.74 -9.25
N LEU A 98 5.59 -10.90 -9.73
CA LEU A 98 6.11 -12.23 -10.02
C LEU A 98 6.76 -12.85 -8.77
N HIS A 99 6.24 -13.99 -8.38
CA HIS A 99 6.74 -14.83 -7.30
C HIS A 99 6.62 -16.32 -7.70
N SER A 100 7.00 -17.24 -6.84
CA SER A 100 6.86 -18.69 -7.05
C SER A 100 5.41 -19.19 -7.05
N VAL A 101 4.48 -18.38 -6.53
CA VAL A 101 3.02 -18.59 -6.52
C VAL A 101 2.31 -17.32 -6.99
N PRO A 102 1.02 -17.37 -7.39
CA PRO A 102 0.26 -16.17 -7.72
C PRO A 102 0.34 -15.14 -6.61
N CYS A 103 0.88 -13.96 -6.90
CA CYS A 103 1.08 -12.89 -5.96
C CYS A 103 0.60 -11.56 -6.53
N VAL A 104 0.14 -10.67 -5.67
CA VAL A 104 -0.39 -9.37 -6.06
C VAL A 104 0.24 -8.26 -5.22
N GLY A 105 0.44 -7.12 -5.87
CA GLY A 105 0.74 -5.86 -5.20
C GLY A 105 -0.49 -4.95 -5.22
N TYR A 106 -0.57 -4.05 -4.26
CA TYR A 106 -1.66 -3.10 -4.10
C TYR A 106 -1.17 -1.67 -4.18
N VAL A 107 -1.96 -0.81 -4.83
CA VAL A 107 -1.73 0.63 -4.84
C VAL A 107 -2.93 1.33 -4.23
N VAL A 108 -2.70 2.02 -3.13
CA VAL A 108 -3.68 2.85 -2.44
C VAL A 108 -3.46 4.29 -2.88
N THR A 109 -4.51 4.92 -3.42
CA THR A 109 -4.47 6.32 -3.87
C THR A 109 -5.54 7.12 -3.14
N GLU A 110 -5.14 8.14 -2.40
CA GLU A 110 -6.08 9.07 -1.78
C GLU A 110 -6.77 9.94 -2.82
N ALA A 111 -8.01 10.34 -2.53
CA ALA A 111 -8.71 11.33 -3.33
C ALA A 111 -7.97 12.68 -3.29
N ASP A 112 -8.03 13.41 -4.39
CA ASP A 112 -7.49 14.76 -4.45
C ASP A 112 -8.10 15.67 -3.38
N ILE A 113 -7.26 16.44 -2.71
CA ILE A 113 -7.70 17.38 -1.68
C ILE A 113 -7.94 18.77 -2.28
N PRO A 114 -8.97 19.48 -1.79
CA PRO A 114 -9.19 20.86 -2.20
C PRO A 114 -7.93 21.72 -2.01
N GLY A 115 -7.65 22.60 -2.96
CA GLY A 115 -6.55 23.55 -2.87
C GLY A 115 -6.72 24.49 -1.69
N LYS A 116 -5.61 25.06 -1.20
CA LYS A 116 -5.65 26.09 -0.15
C LYS A 116 -6.18 27.37 -0.78
N ILE A 117 -7.40 27.78 -0.39
CA ILE A 117 -7.99 29.05 -0.84
C ILE A 117 -7.45 30.22 -0.01
N ASP A 118 -7.06 31.30 -0.68
CA ASP A 118 -6.78 32.58 -0.03
C ASP A 118 -8.00 33.50 -0.17
N PRO A 119 -8.79 33.70 0.88
CA PRO A 119 -10.01 34.51 0.80
C PRO A 119 -9.77 35.96 0.34
N THR A 120 -8.57 36.52 0.59
CA THR A 120 -8.26 37.90 0.23
C THR A 120 -8.23 38.12 -1.28
N GLN A 121 -7.95 37.10 -2.07
CA GLN A 121 -7.95 37.16 -3.52
C GLN A 121 -9.35 37.13 -4.13
N TYR A 122 -10.33 36.53 -3.47
CA TYR A 122 -11.65 36.26 -4.02
C TYR A 122 -12.74 37.17 -3.45
N ILE A 123 -12.74 37.40 -2.13
CA ILE A 123 -13.78 38.17 -1.43
C ILE A 123 -14.04 39.56 -2.05
N PRO A 124 -13.03 40.37 -2.45
CA PRO A 124 -13.27 41.65 -3.06
C PRO A 124 -14.08 41.57 -4.35
N HIS A 125 -13.80 40.58 -5.18
CA HIS A 125 -14.53 40.35 -6.43
C HIS A 125 -15.99 39.92 -6.19
N LEU A 126 -16.22 38.98 -5.26
CA LEU A 126 -17.56 38.55 -4.90
C LEU A 126 -18.41 39.71 -4.35
N LYS A 127 -17.85 40.53 -3.45
CA LYS A 127 -18.55 41.70 -2.89
C LYS A 127 -18.86 42.73 -3.96
N ARG A 128 -17.92 43.04 -4.85
CA ARG A 128 -18.09 44.05 -5.91
C ARG A 128 -19.23 43.66 -6.86
N THR A 129 -19.41 42.38 -7.15
CA THR A 129 -20.42 41.88 -8.10
C THR A 129 -21.71 41.42 -7.43
N GLY A 130 -21.82 41.49 -6.10
CA GLY A 130 -22.98 40.99 -5.36
C GLY A 130 -23.12 39.46 -5.39
N THR A 131 -22.05 38.73 -5.77
CA THR A 131 -22.07 37.28 -5.83
C THR A 131 -22.10 36.69 -4.41
N PRO A 132 -22.99 35.70 -4.13
CA PRO A 132 -23.09 35.11 -2.79
C PRO A 132 -21.78 34.51 -2.30
N MET A 133 -21.49 34.65 -1.02
CA MET A 133 -20.28 34.09 -0.40
C MET A 133 -20.20 32.56 -0.44
N SER A 134 -21.34 31.86 -0.70
CA SER A 134 -21.36 30.43 -0.96
C SER A 134 -20.53 30.01 -2.18
N ALA A 135 -20.26 30.92 -3.12
CA ALA A 135 -19.36 30.70 -4.25
C ALA A 135 -17.91 30.37 -3.80
N MET A 136 -17.49 30.80 -2.60
CA MET A 136 -16.20 30.41 -2.02
C MET A 136 -16.04 28.92 -1.90
N ARG A 137 -17.13 28.18 -1.65
CA ARG A 137 -17.07 26.70 -1.58
C ARG A 137 -16.75 26.07 -2.94
N GLN A 138 -17.35 26.59 -4.02
CA GLN A 138 -17.07 26.14 -5.38
C GLN A 138 -15.61 26.42 -5.75
N LEU A 139 -15.15 27.65 -5.48
CA LEU A 139 -13.73 28.02 -5.69
C LEU A 139 -12.79 27.12 -4.89
N GLN A 140 -13.10 26.81 -3.63
CA GLN A 140 -12.28 25.90 -2.82
C GLN A 140 -12.23 24.47 -3.41
N GLN A 141 -13.25 24.04 -4.12
CA GLN A 141 -13.28 22.78 -4.85
C GLN A 141 -12.46 22.80 -6.15
N GLY A 142 -11.84 23.94 -6.47
CA GLY A 142 -11.10 24.14 -7.72
C GLY A 142 -11.98 24.48 -8.92
N GLU A 143 -13.28 24.74 -8.69
CA GLU A 143 -14.24 25.08 -9.73
C GLU A 143 -14.12 26.56 -10.13
N SER A 144 -14.56 26.87 -11.34
CA SER A 144 -14.65 28.26 -11.81
C SER A 144 -16.01 28.85 -11.45
N VAL A 145 -16.02 30.12 -11.06
CA VAL A 145 -17.23 30.90 -10.80
C VAL A 145 -17.28 32.11 -11.75
N VAL A 146 -18.35 32.20 -12.54
CA VAL A 146 -18.60 33.35 -13.42
C VAL A 146 -19.38 34.41 -12.64
N LEU A 147 -18.81 35.62 -12.54
CA LEU A 147 -19.42 36.76 -11.84
C LEU A 147 -20.40 37.49 -12.77
N SER A 148 -21.27 38.33 -12.19
CA SER A 148 -22.30 39.10 -12.93
C SER A 148 -21.75 40.08 -13.97
N ASP A 149 -20.48 40.49 -13.86
CA ASP A 149 -19.76 41.34 -14.79
C ASP A 149 -18.99 40.59 -15.88
N GLY A 150 -19.16 39.26 -15.95
CA GLY A 150 -18.45 38.38 -16.90
C GLY A 150 -17.05 37.94 -16.43
N THR A 151 -16.54 38.44 -15.32
CA THR A 151 -15.25 37.97 -14.76
C THR A 151 -15.35 36.50 -14.35
N VAL A 152 -14.38 35.68 -14.74
CA VAL A 152 -14.26 34.28 -14.31
C VAL A 152 -13.21 34.21 -13.20
N LEU A 153 -13.65 33.77 -12.02
CA LEU A 153 -12.74 33.44 -10.94
C LEU A 153 -12.44 31.94 -11.01
N GLN A 154 -11.16 31.58 -11.04
CA GLN A 154 -10.71 30.19 -10.98
C GLN A 154 -10.29 29.87 -9.55
N GLY A 155 -10.82 28.76 -9.01
CA GLY A 155 -10.38 28.24 -7.71
C GLY A 155 -8.94 27.71 -7.78
N PRO A 156 -8.26 27.57 -6.63
CA PRO A 156 -6.93 27.01 -6.58
C PRO A 156 -6.97 25.54 -7.08
N PRO A 157 -5.91 25.05 -7.75
CA PRO A 157 -5.87 23.67 -8.20
C PRO A 157 -5.97 22.71 -7.01
N LYS A 158 -6.63 21.58 -7.21
CA LYS A 158 -6.61 20.51 -6.24
C LYS A 158 -5.19 20.00 -6.05
N ARG A 159 -4.87 19.56 -4.84
CA ARG A 159 -3.61 18.91 -4.54
C ARG A 159 -3.80 17.40 -4.67
N ALA A 160 -2.86 16.73 -5.31
CA ALA A 160 -2.89 15.28 -5.42
C ALA A 160 -2.93 14.62 -4.04
N GLY A 161 -3.77 13.61 -3.91
CA GLY A 161 -3.76 12.71 -2.77
C GLY A 161 -2.46 11.90 -2.71
N ARG A 162 -2.17 11.31 -1.55
CA ARG A 162 -0.98 10.45 -1.39
C ARG A 162 -1.19 9.12 -2.09
N LYS A 163 -0.10 8.54 -2.58
CA LYS A 163 -0.09 7.23 -3.23
C LYS A 163 0.89 6.29 -2.53
N LEU A 164 0.41 5.14 -2.11
CA LEU A 164 1.21 4.09 -1.49
C LEU A 164 1.16 2.85 -2.37
N ALA A 165 2.33 2.33 -2.76
CA ALA A 165 2.46 1.03 -3.41
C ALA A 165 2.97 0.01 -2.38
N ILE A 166 2.22 -1.07 -2.18
CA ILE A 166 2.49 -2.11 -1.18
C ILE A 166 2.64 -3.43 -1.92
N LEU A 167 3.84 -3.96 -1.96
CA LEU A 167 4.15 -5.21 -2.65
C LEU A 167 4.23 -6.36 -1.64
N GLY A 168 3.80 -7.55 -2.09
CA GLY A 168 4.12 -8.81 -1.44
C GLY A 168 5.48 -9.32 -1.88
N ASP A 169 5.72 -10.61 -1.66
CA ASP A 169 6.95 -11.28 -2.06
C ASP A 169 7.07 -11.30 -3.59
N THR A 170 8.22 -10.89 -4.10
CA THR A 170 8.43 -10.79 -5.54
C THR A 170 9.91 -10.77 -5.93
N TYR A 171 10.22 -11.42 -7.05
CA TYR A 171 11.51 -11.25 -7.71
C TYR A 171 11.44 -10.29 -8.91
N ASP A 172 10.24 -9.94 -9.36
CA ASP A 172 10.02 -8.95 -10.42
C ASP A 172 8.64 -8.29 -10.28
N PRO A 173 8.57 -7.07 -9.80
CA PRO A 173 7.32 -6.30 -9.68
C PRO A 173 6.95 -5.51 -10.94
N SER A 174 7.59 -5.78 -12.09
CA SER A 174 7.38 -5.00 -13.32
C SER A 174 5.91 -4.84 -13.74
N PRO A 175 5.01 -5.84 -13.57
CA PRO A 175 3.62 -5.66 -13.98
C PRO A 175 2.87 -4.55 -13.25
N ILE A 176 3.20 -4.25 -11.98
CA ILE A 176 2.55 -3.17 -11.23
C ILE A 176 3.15 -1.79 -11.48
N ALA A 177 4.23 -1.68 -12.26
CA ALA A 177 4.98 -0.43 -12.38
C ALA A 177 4.10 0.76 -12.81
N GLY A 178 3.17 0.56 -13.76
CA GLY A 178 2.26 1.61 -14.22
C GLY A 178 1.37 2.18 -13.12
N LEU A 179 0.83 1.32 -12.24
CA LEU A 179 0.03 1.75 -11.08
C LEU A 179 0.89 2.43 -10.01
N ALA A 180 2.13 1.94 -9.81
CA ALA A 180 3.04 2.41 -8.77
C ALA A 180 3.81 3.69 -9.14
N MET A 181 3.68 4.20 -10.37
CA MET A 181 4.35 5.45 -10.79
C MET A 181 4.05 6.59 -9.83
N ASP A 182 5.11 7.35 -9.47
CA ASP A 182 5.07 8.50 -8.57
C ASP A 182 4.50 8.20 -7.18
N ALA A 183 4.71 6.98 -6.67
CA ALA A 183 4.27 6.63 -5.31
C ALA A 183 5.02 7.46 -4.27
N ASP A 184 4.28 8.03 -3.29
CA ASP A 184 4.90 8.71 -2.14
C ASP A 184 5.68 7.74 -1.27
N VAL A 185 5.18 6.50 -1.17
CA VAL A 185 5.87 5.39 -0.48
C VAL A 185 5.72 4.11 -1.30
N LEU A 186 6.85 3.48 -1.56
CA LEU A 186 6.92 2.10 -2.05
C LEU A 186 7.37 1.19 -0.91
N ILE A 187 6.56 0.18 -0.59
CA ILE A 187 6.91 -0.88 0.35
C ILE A 187 7.26 -2.12 -0.46
N HIS A 188 8.50 -2.61 -0.31
CA HIS A 188 9.05 -3.70 -1.13
C HIS A 188 9.87 -4.65 -0.27
N GLU A 189 9.79 -5.95 -0.56
CA GLU A 189 10.63 -6.93 0.11
C GLU A 189 12.11 -6.75 -0.20
N ALA A 190 12.98 -7.21 0.73
CA ALA A 190 14.41 -7.29 0.56
C ALA A 190 14.97 -8.51 1.32
N THR A 191 14.51 -9.69 0.91
CA THR A 191 14.70 -10.93 1.67
C THR A 191 16.16 -11.31 1.81
N ASN A 192 17.00 -11.14 0.77
CA ASN A 192 18.39 -11.53 0.78
C ASN A 192 19.32 -10.39 0.35
N ALA A 193 20.49 -10.32 0.97
CA ALA A 193 21.53 -9.35 0.64
C ALA A 193 22.90 -10.00 0.54
N HIS A 194 23.78 -9.46 -0.29
CA HIS A 194 25.19 -9.83 -0.33
C HIS A 194 25.96 -8.98 0.69
N LEU A 195 26.29 -9.57 1.84
CA LEU A 195 26.89 -8.89 2.99
C LEU A 195 28.19 -9.59 3.43
N PRO A 196 29.27 -9.55 2.62
CA PRO A 196 30.55 -10.19 2.96
C PRO A 196 31.10 -9.57 4.24
N GLY A 197 31.51 -10.45 5.18
CA GLY A 197 32.07 -10.05 6.48
C GLY A 197 31.04 -9.65 7.55
N ILE A 198 29.77 -9.45 7.17
CA ILE A 198 28.68 -9.12 8.10
C ILE A 198 27.75 -10.33 8.25
N ASP A 199 27.24 -10.87 7.14
CA ASP A 199 26.43 -12.10 7.15
C ASP A 199 27.35 -13.33 7.05
N LEU A 200 27.40 -14.11 8.11
CA LEU A 200 28.23 -15.33 8.19
C LEU A 200 27.83 -16.41 7.18
N GLU A 201 26.62 -16.37 6.63
CA GLU A 201 26.18 -17.27 5.57
C GLU A 201 26.61 -16.82 4.17
N THR A 202 27.10 -15.59 4.03
CA THR A 202 27.70 -15.12 2.78
C THR A 202 29.05 -15.80 2.58
N LYS A 203 29.13 -16.68 1.60
CA LYS A 203 30.33 -17.43 1.30
C LYS A 203 31.41 -16.54 0.66
N PRO A 204 32.71 -16.81 0.84
CA PRO A 204 33.77 -16.06 0.16
C PRO A 204 33.70 -16.08 -1.38
N SER A 205 33.05 -17.11 -1.94
CA SER A 205 32.83 -17.26 -3.38
C SER A 205 31.58 -16.53 -3.87
N ASP A 206 30.71 -16.05 -2.97
CA ASP A 206 29.48 -15.37 -3.37
C ASP A 206 29.83 -13.97 -3.89
N THR A 207 29.23 -13.64 -5.03
CA THR A 207 29.18 -12.28 -5.58
C THR A 207 27.75 -11.77 -5.49
N TYR A 208 27.57 -10.47 -5.68
CA TYR A 208 26.21 -9.91 -5.76
C TYR A 208 25.33 -10.65 -6.78
N SER A 209 25.86 -10.92 -7.98
CA SER A 209 25.10 -11.62 -9.05
C SER A 209 24.66 -13.02 -8.61
N ILE A 210 25.51 -13.76 -7.91
CA ILE A 210 25.17 -15.10 -7.38
C ILE A 210 24.05 -15.00 -6.34
N VAL A 211 24.10 -14.01 -5.45
CA VAL A 211 23.06 -13.79 -4.44
C VAL A 211 21.75 -13.33 -5.09
N GLU A 212 21.81 -12.45 -6.07
CA GLU A 212 20.65 -11.99 -6.84
C GLU A 212 19.95 -13.15 -7.55
N GLU A 213 20.70 -13.96 -8.32
CA GLU A 213 20.15 -15.15 -9.02
C GLU A 213 19.53 -16.16 -8.02
N ARG A 214 20.17 -16.37 -6.89
CA ARG A 214 19.66 -17.23 -5.81
C ARG A 214 18.38 -16.66 -5.20
N SER A 215 18.26 -15.35 -5.04
CA SER A 215 17.05 -14.70 -4.55
C SER A 215 15.91 -14.85 -5.55
N LYS A 216 16.16 -14.53 -6.81
CA LYS A 216 15.18 -14.68 -7.91
C LYS A 216 14.69 -16.12 -8.05
N SER A 217 15.58 -17.10 -7.98
CA SER A 217 15.19 -18.52 -8.08
C SER A 217 14.28 -19.00 -6.95
N ARG A 218 14.22 -18.27 -5.84
CA ARG A 218 13.33 -18.51 -4.71
C ARG A 218 12.10 -17.60 -4.70
N GLY A 219 11.96 -16.74 -5.71
CA GLY A 219 10.86 -15.80 -5.83
C GLY A 219 11.05 -14.46 -5.12
N HIS A 220 12.25 -14.12 -4.65
CA HIS A 220 12.51 -12.98 -3.79
C HIS A 220 13.48 -11.97 -4.40
N SER A 221 13.57 -10.81 -3.73
CA SER A 221 14.41 -9.68 -4.14
C SER A 221 15.57 -9.42 -3.18
N THR A 222 16.54 -8.63 -3.67
CA THR A 222 17.60 -8.01 -2.89
C THR A 222 17.30 -6.53 -2.65
N PRO A 223 17.98 -5.85 -1.70
CA PRO A 223 17.83 -4.41 -1.49
C PRO A 223 18.08 -3.57 -2.76
N GLN A 224 19.06 -3.99 -3.58
CA GLN A 224 19.37 -3.30 -4.84
C GLN A 224 18.25 -3.45 -5.87
N MET A 225 17.62 -4.64 -5.97
CA MET A 225 16.47 -4.86 -6.86
C MET A 225 15.28 -3.97 -6.44
N ALA A 226 14.97 -3.92 -5.14
CA ALA A 226 13.93 -3.05 -4.61
C ALA A 226 14.20 -1.56 -4.92
N ALA A 227 15.44 -1.12 -4.76
CA ALA A 227 15.89 0.24 -5.02
C ALA A 227 15.82 0.61 -6.50
N LEU A 228 16.23 -0.29 -7.39
CA LEU A 228 16.11 -0.11 -8.85
C LEU A 228 14.65 0.02 -9.28
N PHE A 229 13.76 -0.78 -8.69
CA PHE A 229 12.34 -0.64 -8.97
C PHE A 229 11.76 0.67 -8.42
N ALA A 230 12.15 1.09 -7.20
CA ALA A 230 11.77 2.38 -6.61
C ALA A 230 12.18 3.54 -7.52
N THR A 231 13.40 3.50 -8.07
CA THR A 231 13.90 4.49 -9.04
C THR A 231 13.09 4.46 -10.33
N ARG A 232 12.80 3.28 -10.86
CA ARG A 232 12.01 3.10 -12.09
C ARG A 232 10.61 3.68 -11.99
N VAL A 233 9.94 3.53 -10.84
CA VAL A 233 8.58 4.06 -10.62
C VAL A 233 8.57 5.47 -10.04
N ASN A 234 9.74 6.14 -9.96
CA ASN A 234 9.88 7.48 -9.40
C ASN A 234 9.27 7.59 -7.99
N ALA A 235 9.45 6.56 -7.16
CA ALA A 235 8.97 6.60 -5.78
C ALA A 235 9.70 7.67 -4.97
N ARG A 236 9.02 8.31 -4.02
CA ARG A 236 9.63 9.34 -3.17
C ARG A 236 10.34 8.75 -1.95
N LYS A 237 9.86 7.62 -1.44
CA LYS A 237 10.43 6.89 -0.30
C LYS A 237 10.33 5.40 -0.55
N LEU A 238 11.40 4.68 -0.19
CA LEU A 238 11.44 3.21 -0.21
C LEU A 238 11.42 2.68 1.23
N VAL A 239 10.49 1.77 1.50
CA VAL A 239 10.44 1.01 2.76
C VAL A 239 10.73 -0.45 2.43
N LEU A 240 11.80 -0.97 2.99
CA LEU A 240 12.19 -2.38 2.85
C LEU A 240 11.58 -3.20 3.98
N ASN A 241 11.05 -4.36 3.64
CA ASN A 241 10.50 -5.33 4.60
C ASN A 241 10.86 -6.77 4.22
N HIS A 242 10.24 -7.75 4.87
CA HIS A 242 10.39 -9.17 4.59
C HIS A 242 11.86 -9.64 4.56
N PHE A 243 12.65 -9.24 5.55
CA PHE A 243 14.04 -9.66 5.68
C PHE A 243 14.15 -11.15 6.03
N SER A 244 15.17 -11.83 5.52
CA SER A 244 15.46 -13.21 5.90
C SER A 244 15.55 -13.35 7.43
N PRO A 245 15.04 -14.43 8.03
CA PRO A 245 15.15 -14.66 9.48
C PRO A 245 16.58 -14.67 10.05
N ARG A 246 17.59 -14.82 9.18
CA ARG A 246 19.01 -14.72 9.59
C ARG A 246 19.45 -13.29 9.88
N TYR A 247 18.71 -12.28 9.40
CA TYR A 247 18.96 -10.87 9.68
C TYR A 247 18.12 -10.46 10.89
N ALA A 248 18.74 -10.36 12.05
CA ALA A 248 18.05 -9.86 13.22
C ALA A 248 17.66 -8.39 13.02
N GLY A 249 16.39 -8.05 13.26
CA GLY A 249 15.92 -6.67 13.21
C GLY A 249 16.57 -5.83 14.31
N GLU A 250 16.87 -4.56 14.01
CA GLU A 250 17.40 -3.60 15.00
C GLU A 250 16.41 -3.42 16.15
N TYR A 251 16.91 -3.37 17.38
CA TYR A 251 16.10 -3.15 18.58
C TYR A 251 15.50 -1.75 18.60
N ASP A 252 14.21 -1.69 18.86
CA ASP A 252 13.47 -0.44 19.08
C ASP A 252 13.16 -0.28 20.58
N PRO A 253 13.71 0.73 21.25
CA PRO A 253 13.47 0.95 22.67
C PRO A 253 12.02 1.36 23.00
N ILE A 254 11.27 1.87 22.01
CA ILE A 254 9.87 2.28 22.19
C ILE A 254 8.96 1.05 22.22
N THR A 255 9.12 0.17 21.23
CA THR A 255 8.30 -1.05 21.12
C THR A 255 8.87 -2.22 21.90
N GLN A 256 10.10 -2.13 22.34
CA GLN A 256 10.89 -3.20 22.99
C GLN A 256 11.06 -4.47 22.14
N HIS A 257 10.95 -4.33 20.82
CA HIS A 257 11.18 -5.40 19.86
C HIS A 257 12.52 -5.26 19.14
N GLY A 258 13.00 -6.37 18.59
CA GLY A 258 14.27 -6.45 17.86
C GLY A 258 15.44 -6.97 18.72
N ASP A 259 16.62 -6.94 18.13
CA ASP A 259 17.85 -7.45 18.72
C ASP A 259 18.78 -6.31 19.17
N GLN A 260 19.15 -6.29 20.43
CA GLN A 260 20.02 -5.26 21.02
C GLN A 260 21.51 -5.43 20.66
N ARG A 261 21.90 -6.55 20.04
CA ARG A 261 23.29 -6.78 19.67
C ARG A 261 23.76 -5.77 18.62
N PRO A 262 24.98 -5.22 18.73
CA PRO A 262 25.52 -4.29 17.72
C PRO A 262 25.50 -4.85 16.30
N ALA A 263 25.69 -6.16 16.13
CA ALA A 263 25.65 -6.84 14.83
C ALA A 263 24.29 -6.73 14.13
N ALA A 264 23.17 -6.70 14.86
CA ALA A 264 21.84 -6.51 14.27
C ALA A 264 21.71 -5.13 13.63
N LYS A 265 22.16 -4.09 14.32
CA LYS A 265 22.18 -2.73 13.80
C LYS A 265 23.09 -2.61 12.57
N GLU A 266 24.29 -3.14 12.65
CA GLU A 266 25.26 -3.14 11.54
C GLU A 266 24.69 -3.83 10.29
N THR A 267 24.03 -4.98 10.46
CA THR A 267 23.38 -5.72 9.37
C THR A 267 22.28 -4.88 8.71
N MET A 268 21.42 -4.25 9.48
CA MET A 268 20.31 -3.44 8.93
C MET A 268 20.81 -2.14 8.28
N GLU A 269 21.87 -1.53 8.81
CA GLU A 269 22.53 -0.38 8.20
C GLU A 269 23.19 -0.76 6.86
N ALA A 270 23.83 -1.93 6.78
CA ALA A 270 24.43 -2.43 5.55
C ALA A 270 23.33 -2.73 4.48
N ILE A 271 22.23 -3.37 4.86
CA ILE A 271 21.08 -3.61 3.97
C ILE A 271 20.53 -2.28 3.41
N ARG A 272 20.36 -1.28 4.28
CA ARG A 272 19.91 0.05 3.88
C ARG A 272 20.89 0.70 2.91
N ALA A 273 22.18 0.68 3.20
CA ALA A 273 23.21 1.27 2.36
C ALA A 273 23.26 0.64 0.95
N LEU A 274 23.03 -0.67 0.84
CA LEU A 274 22.90 -1.34 -0.46
C LEU A 274 21.73 -0.78 -1.31
N ALA A 275 20.61 -0.49 -0.70
CA ALA A 275 19.50 0.13 -1.41
C ALA A 275 19.77 1.61 -1.73
N GLU A 276 20.34 2.38 -0.80
CA GLU A 276 20.71 3.79 -0.98
C GLU A 276 21.72 3.99 -2.13
N SER A 277 22.51 2.98 -2.45
CA SER A 277 23.42 3.05 -3.60
C SER A 277 22.74 3.00 -4.97
N HIS A 278 21.43 2.67 -5.02
CA HIS A 278 20.64 2.55 -6.26
C HIS A 278 19.35 3.39 -6.25
N PHE A 279 19.08 4.10 -5.16
CA PHE A 279 17.89 4.94 -5.02
C PHE A 279 18.24 6.26 -4.32
N ASN A 280 17.88 7.39 -4.93
CA ASN A 280 18.24 8.71 -4.40
C ASN A 280 17.26 9.25 -3.33
N GLY A 281 16.16 8.56 -3.07
CA GLY A 281 15.20 8.95 -2.04
C GLY A 281 15.53 8.31 -0.68
N PRO A 282 14.81 8.69 0.39
CA PRO A 282 14.96 8.07 1.71
C PRO A 282 14.66 6.58 1.68
N VAL A 283 15.54 5.77 2.27
CA VAL A 283 15.36 4.33 2.46
C VAL A 283 15.15 4.03 3.94
N VAL A 284 14.13 3.23 4.25
CA VAL A 284 13.80 2.80 5.61
C VAL A 284 13.73 1.29 5.65
N CYS A 285 14.45 0.64 6.56
CA CYS A 285 14.24 -0.75 6.89
C CYS A 285 13.11 -0.84 7.93
N ALA A 286 12.01 -1.51 7.57
CA ALA A 286 10.85 -1.66 8.44
C ALA A 286 11.19 -2.48 9.69
N ARG A 287 10.53 -2.17 10.80
CA ARG A 287 10.57 -2.91 12.06
C ARG A 287 9.14 -3.18 12.51
N ASP A 288 8.97 -4.21 13.32
CA ASP A 288 7.66 -4.53 13.90
C ASP A 288 7.11 -3.33 14.68
N PHE A 289 5.82 -3.04 14.48
CA PHE A 289 5.10 -1.92 15.09
C PHE A 289 5.66 -0.52 14.75
N MET A 290 6.51 -0.40 13.75
CA MET A 290 7.00 0.88 13.29
C MET A 290 5.88 1.71 12.67
N THR A 291 5.84 2.99 13.02
CA THR A 291 4.95 3.99 12.41
C THR A 291 5.77 5.12 11.79
N PHE A 292 5.30 5.65 10.68
CA PHE A 292 5.86 6.86 10.07
C PHE A 292 4.78 7.64 9.34
N ASP A 293 4.93 8.94 9.29
CA ASP A 293 4.01 9.83 8.58
C ASP A 293 4.37 9.94 7.10
N VAL A 294 3.35 9.84 6.25
CA VAL A 294 3.45 10.16 4.83
C VAL A 294 2.94 11.58 4.64
N GLN A 295 3.84 12.52 4.42
CA GLN A 295 3.50 13.93 4.24
C GLN A 295 2.85 14.15 2.87
N HIS A 296 1.85 15.06 2.81
CA HIS A 296 1.41 15.59 1.53
C HIS A 296 2.51 16.46 0.94
N ASP A 297 2.67 16.39 -0.38
CA ASP A 297 3.54 17.32 -1.08
C ASP A 297 2.98 18.74 -0.92
N HIS A 298 3.62 19.52 -0.06
CA HIS A 298 3.39 20.96 -0.02
C HIS A 298 4.22 21.53 -1.16
N GLY A 299 3.69 21.46 -2.41
CA GLY A 299 4.36 22.03 -3.58
C GLY A 299 5.07 23.32 -3.18
N VAL A 300 6.37 23.33 -3.43
CA VAL A 300 7.20 24.53 -3.23
C VAL A 300 6.53 25.63 -4.01
N GLN A 301 5.99 26.66 -3.31
CA GLN A 301 5.49 27.89 -3.88
C GLN A 301 6.65 28.72 -4.44
#